data_944420a94e65bc7a0464e82485b53e1b
#
_entry.id   944420a94e65bc7a0464e82485b53e1b
#
_cell.length_a   1.000
_cell.length_b   1.000
_cell.length_c   1.000
_cell.angle_alpha   90.00
_cell.angle_beta   90.00
_cell.angle_gamma   90.00
#
_symmetry.space_group_name_H-M   'P 1'
#
loop_
_entity.id
_entity.type
_entity.pdbx_description
1 polymer ?
#
loop_
_entity_poly.entity_id
_entity_poly.type
_entity_poly.pdbx_seq_one_letter_code
_entity_poly.pdbx_strand_id
1 'polypeptide(L)'
;MNQIHKINRRVSRQIFVGDVAIGGNAPISVQSMTNTDTCDVNSTVSQILSLEKAGADLVRVSIPTMEAAEAFKKIKKSVNIPLITDIHFDYKIALRVAGYGADCLRINPGNIGKEDRIREVVASAKDNGIPIRIGVNAGSLEKDLQKKYTEPTPEAMVESAFRHIDILDRLSFDNYKVSLKASEVFMTVFAYRQLASQIDNPLHLGITEAGSFRSGAVKSSIGMGLLLSEGIGDTIRVSLASDPVDEVKVGFDILKSLHLR
;
A
#
# COMPACT_ATOMS: atom_id res chain seq x y z
N MET A 1 -20.21 28.44 -18.15
CA MET A 1 -20.02 27.49 -17.03
C MET A 1 -19.07 26.41 -17.53
N ASN A 2 -17.81 26.40 -17.04
CA ASN A 2 -16.88 25.34 -17.38
C ASN A 2 -17.44 24.02 -16.82
N GLN A 3 -17.77 23.07 -17.68
CA GLN A 3 -18.06 21.71 -17.24
C GLN A 3 -16.75 21.15 -16.63
N ILE A 4 -16.71 21.06 -15.31
CA ILE A 4 -15.64 20.34 -14.63
C ILE A 4 -15.71 18.90 -15.11
N HIS A 5 -14.68 18.42 -15.75
CA HIS A 5 -14.60 17.03 -16.22
C HIS A 5 -14.74 16.10 -15.01
N LYS A 6 -15.87 15.41 -14.90
CA LYS A 6 -16.11 14.46 -13.79
C LYS A 6 -15.39 13.15 -14.08
N ILE A 7 -14.42 12.80 -13.25
CA ILE A 7 -13.75 11.52 -13.33
C ILE A 7 -14.70 10.42 -12.84
N ASN A 8 -14.98 9.45 -13.71
CA ASN A 8 -15.75 8.27 -13.35
C ASN A 8 -14.79 7.23 -12.73
N ARG A 9 -14.91 7.05 -11.42
CA ARG A 9 -14.05 6.08 -10.72
C ARG A 9 -14.45 4.65 -11.08
N ARG A 10 -13.44 3.78 -11.23
CA ARG A 10 -13.60 2.34 -11.34
C ARG A 10 -14.43 1.82 -10.16
N VAL A 11 -15.40 0.98 -10.42
CA VAL A 11 -16.13 0.29 -9.35
C VAL A 11 -15.16 -0.71 -8.70
N SER A 12 -14.89 -0.52 -7.42
CA SER A 12 -14.05 -1.41 -6.63
C SER A 12 -14.81 -1.90 -5.40
N ARG A 13 -14.43 -3.07 -4.90
CA ARG A 13 -14.90 -3.62 -3.63
C ARG A 13 -14.49 -2.69 -2.49
N GLN A 14 -15.32 -2.53 -1.47
CA GLN A 14 -14.97 -1.75 -0.29
C GLN A 14 -14.38 -2.65 0.79
N ILE A 15 -13.26 -2.22 1.37
CA ILE A 15 -12.64 -2.80 2.57
C ILE A 15 -12.42 -1.72 3.61
N PHE A 16 -12.04 -2.09 4.83
CA PHE A 16 -11.72 -1.14 5.90
C PHE A 16 -10.31 -1.37 6.43
N VAL A 17 -9.59 -0.27 6.69
CA VAL A 17 -8.31 -0.26 7.40
C VAL A 17 -8.53 0.54 8.67
N GLY A 18 -8.70 -0.14 9.80
CA GLY A 18 -9.30 0.49 10.98
C GLY A 18 -10.71 0.99 10.66
N ASP A 19 -10.95 2.27 10.88
CA ASP A 19 -12.19 2.97 10.57
C ASP A 19 -12.21 3.63 9.17
N VAL A 20 -11.09 3.59 8.43
CA VAL A 20 -10.97 4.21 7.11
C VAL A 20 -11.45 3.26 6.02
N ALA A 21 -12.54 3.65 5.33
CA ALA A 21 -13.05 2.92 4.17
C ALA A 21 -12.15 3.11 2.94
N ILE A 22 -11.84 2.03 2.24
CA ILE A 22 -11.01 1.99 1.04
C ILE A 22 -11.78 1.32 -0.09
N GLY A 23 -11.86 1.95 -1.25
CA GLY A 23 -12.61 1.42 -2.38
C GLY A 23 -14.10 1.77 -2.33
N GLY A 24 -14.89 1.21 -3.23
CA GLY A 24 -16.28 1.60 -3.42
C GLY A 24 -16.41 3.10 -3.74
N ASN A 25 -17.29 3.77 -3.05
CA ASN A 25 -17.50 5.23 -3.19
C ASN A 25 -16.71 6.05 -2.14
N ALA A 26 -15.87 5.41 -1.33
CA ALA A 26 -15.09 6.12 -0.32
C ALA A 26 -14.13 7.14 -0.94
N PRO A 27 -13.82 8.26 -0.26
CA PRO A 27 -12.77 9.17 -0.70
C PRO A 27 -11.44 8.44 -0.88
N ILE A 28 -10.64 8.87 -1.87
CA ILE A 28 -9.30 8.30 -2.07
C ILE A 28 -8.43 8.68 -0.88
N SER A 29 -7.92 7.69 -0.15
CA SER A 29 -7.13 7.95 1.05
C SER A 29 -5.66 8.22 0.73
N VAL A 30 -5.06 9.15 1.50
CA VAL A 30 -3.64 9.46 1.44
C VAL A 30 -2.92 8.73 2.57
N GLN A 31 -2.04 7.82 2.20
CA GLN A 31 -1.17 7.10 3.11
C GLN A 31 0.23 7.69 3.09
N SER A 32 0.89 7.81 4.24
CA SER A 32 2.34 8.00 4.33
C SER A 32 3.03 6.84 5.05
N MET A 33 4.31 6.95 5.30
CA MET A 33 5.10 5.92 5.96
C MET A 33 6.17 6.57 6.84
N THR A 34 6.37 6.01 8.04
CA THR A 34 7.49 6.42 8.89
C THR A 34 8.82 6.04 8.28
N ASN A 35 9.84 6.86 8.52
CA ASN A 35 11.23 6.58 8.16
C ASN A 35 12.15 6.51 9.40
N THR A 36 11.55 6.49 10.60
CA THR A 36 12.25 6.27 11.87
C THR A 36 12.55 4.79 12.08
N ASP A 37 13.51 4.49 12.94
CA ASP A 37 13.66 3.12 13.48
C ASP A 37 12.42 2.81 14.36
N THR A 38 11.70 1.75 14.01
CA THR A 38 10.49 1.34 14.73
C THR A 38 10.78 0.94 16.18
N CYS A 39 12.00 0.50 16.48
CA CYS A 39 12.43 0.20 17.85
C CYS A 39 12.54 1.47 18.71
N ASP A 40 12.75 2.65 18.12
CA ASP A 40 12.61 3.94 18.77
C ASP A 40 11.13 4.36 18.79
N VAL A 41 10.42 3.90 19.84
CA VAL A 41 8.99 4.14 20.01
C VAL A 41 8.66 5.63 20.04
N ASN A 42 9.46 6.44 20.74
CA ASN A 42 9.17 7.87 20.93
C ASN A 42 9.29 8.64 19.61
N SER A 43 10.37 8.44 18.87
CA SER A 43 10.58 9.07 17.56
C SER A 43 9.51 8.63 16.56
N THR A 44 9.15 7.34 16.56
CA THR A 44 8.13 6.81 15.65
C THR A 44 6.74 7.36 15.98
N VAL A 45 6.35 7.41 17.24
CA VAL A 45 5.07 8.03 17.68
C VAL A 45 5.04 9.51 17.31
N SER A 46 6.11 10.26 17.58
CA SER A 46 6.18 11.69 17.23
C SER A 46 6.00 11.91 15.73
N GLN A 47 6.63 11.09 14.89
CA GLN A 47 6.49 11.18 13.45
C GLN A 47 5.08 10.80 12.98
N ILE A 48 4.46 9.76 13.54
CA ILE A 48 3.07 9.38 13.22
C ILE A 48 2.12 10.53 13.55
N LEU A 49 2.25 11.16 14.72
CA LEU A 49 1.42 12.31 15.11
C LEU A 49 1.63 13.51 14.17
N SER A 50 2.85 13.72 13.67
CA SER A 50 3.13 14.76 12.67
C SER A 50 2.45 14.46 11.33
N LEU A 51 2.42 13.19 10.91
CA LEU A 51 1.72 12.75 9.70
C LEU A 51 0.20 12.88 9.84
N GLU A 52 -0.36 12.49 10.98
CA GLU A 52 -1.78 12.66 11.31
C GLU A 52 -2.17 14.14 11.28
N LYS A 53 -1.37 15.02 11.90
CA LYS A 53 -1.58 16.48 11.87
C LYS A 53 -1.48 17.05 10.45
N ALA A 54 -0.66 16.47 9.57
CA ALA A 54 -0.57 16.86 8.17
C ALA A 54 -1.77 16.39 7.33
N GLY A 55 -2.65 15.56 7.90
CA GLY A 55 -3.87 15.06 7.28
C GLY A 55 -3.75 13.67 6.66
N ALA A 56 -2.69 12.90 6.95
CA ALA A 56 -2.64 11.51 6.50
C ALA A 56 -3.85 10.73 7.02
N ASP A 57 -4.47 9.92 6.14
CA ASP A 57 -5.57 9.05 6.53
C ASP A 57 -5.07 7.73 7.14
N LEU A 58 -3.89 7.29 6.72
CA LEU A 58 -3.27 6.02 7.09
C LEU A 58 -1.75 6.20 7.23
N VAL A 59 -1.13 5.51 8.18
CA VAL A 59 0.33 5.48 8.29
C VAL A 59 0.84 4.05 8.22
N ARG A 60 1.91 3.82 7.43
CA ARG A 60 2.62 2.54 7.36
C ARG A 60 3.87 2.59 8.22
N VAL A 61 4.09 1.53 8.99
CA VAL A 61 5.27 1.34 9.85
C VAL A 61 5.98 0.06 9.43
N SER A 62 7.31 0.12 9.25
CA SER A 62 8.12 -1.05 8.92
C SER A 62 8.36 -1.92 10.14
N ILE A 63 8.16 -3.24 10.02
CA ILE A 63 8.38 -4.19 11.11
C ILE A 63 9.40 -5.26 10.64
N PRO A 64 10.70 -4.93 10.66
CA PRO A 64 11.73 -5.82 10.15
C PRO A 64 12.09 -6.97 11.09
N THR A 65 11.88 -6.80 12.40
CA THR A 65 12.31 -7.75 13.43
C THR A 65 11.20 -8.00 14.47
N MET A 66 11.35 -9.04 15.27
CA MET A 66 10.42 -9.31 16.38
C MET A 66 10.51 -8.22 17.46
N GLU A 67 11.67 -7.61 17.65
CA GLU A 67 11.85 -6.46 18.55
C GLU A 67 11.00 -5.26 18.08
N ALA A 68 11.04 -4.96 16.78
CA ALA A 68 10.18 -3.94 16.17
C ALA A 68 8.68 -4.27 16.35
N ALA A 69 8.29 -5.55 16.32
CA ALA A 69 6.92 -5.97 16.60
C ALA A 69 6.52 -5.68 18.06
N GLU A 70 7.40 -5.89 19.02
CA GLU A 70 7.15 -5.53 20.43
C GLU A 70 7.10 -4.00 20.63
N ALA A 71 7.93 -3.25 19.91
CA ALA A 71 7.86 -1.79 19.90
C ALA A 71 6.53 -1.30 19.27
N PHE A 72 6.07 -1.93 18.17
CA PHE A 72 4.79 -1.61 17.51
C PHE A 72 3.60 -1.71 18.49
N LYS A 73 3.59 -2.67 19.40
CA LYS A 73 2.56 -2.78 20.45
C LYS A 73 2.41 -1.52 21.29
N LYS A 74 3.54 -0.85 21.60
CA LYS A 74 3.55 0.40 22.35
C LYS A 74 3.12 1.58 21.46
N ILE A 75 3.64 1.62 20.23
CA ILE A 75 3.30 2.64 19.23
C ILE A 75 1.79 2.65 18.99
N LYS A 76 1.18 1.48 18.70
CA LYS A 76 -0.26 1.36 18.43
C LYS A 76 -1.14 1.87 19.56
N LYS A 77 -0.70 1.73 20.81
CA LYS A 77 -1.43 2.27 21.99
C LYS A 77 -1.32 3.78 22.15
N SER A 78 -0.36 4.42 21.48
CA SER A 78 -0.05 5.84 21.64
C SER A 78 -0.62 6.71 20.53
N VAL A 79 -1.27 6.13 19.52
CA VAL A 79 -1.81 6.84 18.35
C VAL A 79 -3.20 6.32 17.99
N ASN A 80 -4.01 7.17 17.36
CA ASN A 80 -5.37 6.81 16.95
C ASN A 80 -5.47 6.50 15.45
N ILE A 81 -4.60 7.11 14.63
CA ILE A 81 -4.60 6.88 13.18
C ILE A 81 -4.37 5.39 12.86
N PRO A 82 -5.09 4.81 11.88
CA PRO A 82 -4.90 3.42 11.49
C PRO A 82 -3.48 3.14 11.01
N LEU A 83 -2.88 2.06 11.52
CA LEU A 83 -1.51 1.65 11.22
C LEU A 83 -1.44 0.41 10.34
N ILE A 84 -0.73 0.53 9.23
CA ILE A 84 -0.40 -0.57 8.33
C ILE A 84 0.99 -1.09 8.69
N THR A 85 1.12 -2.36 9.01
CA THR A 85 2.43 -2.98 9.28
C THR A 85 3.03 -3.56 8.00
N ASP A 86 4.30 -3.22 7.76
CA ASP A 86 5.06 -3.67 6.58
C ASP A 86 6.00 -4.80 6.98
N ILE A 87 5.66 -6.02 6.59
CA ILE A 87 6.38 -7.23 6.92
C ILE A 87 7.02 -7.81 5.64
N HIS A 88 8.33 -8.05 5.66
CA HIS A 88 9.05 -8.47 4.47
C HIS A 88 9.23 -9.99 4.35
N PHE A 89 9.65 -10.69 5.42
CA PHE A 89 10.12 -12.08 5.32
C PHE A 89 9.56 -13.03 6.38
N ASP A 90 9.38 -12.57 7.62
CA ASP A 90 9.02 -13.47 8.72
C ASP A 90 7.51 -13.41 9.01
N TYR A 91 6.82 -14.50 8.68
CA TYR A 91 5.39 -14.66 8.92
C TYR A 91 5.03 -14.57 10.42
N LYS A 92 5.93 -14.96 11.32
CA LYS A 92 5.68 -14.88 12.77
C LYS A 92 5.53 -13.44 13.25
N ILE A 93 6.23 -12.51 12.59
CA ILE A 93 6.06 -11.08 12.85
C ILE A 93 4.64 -10.65 12.44
N ALA A 94 4.14 -11.13 11.28
CA ALA A 94 2.77 -10.82 10.84
C ALA A 94 1.73 -11.31 11.86
N LEU A 95 1.86 -12.53 12.37
CA LEU A 95 0.98 -13.07 13.41
C LEU A 95 1.03 -12.22 14.68
N ARG A 96 2.24 -11.82 15.09
CA ARG A 96 2.45 -11.04 16.31
C ARG A 96 1.78 -9.67 16.22
N VAL A 97 2.01 -8.91 15.14
CA VAL A 97 1.46 -7.56 14.99
C VAL A 97 -0.05 -7.56 14.74
N ALA A 98 -0.59 -8.60 14.11
CA ALA A 98 -2.03 -8.79 14.00
C ALA A 98 -2.68 -8.88 15.38
N GLY A 99 -2.12 -9.69 16.29
CA GLY A 99 -2.56 -9.77 17.69
C GLY A 99 -2.30 -8.51 18.51
N TYR A 100 -1.46 -7.59 18.05
CA TYR A 100 -1.21 -6.29 18.70
C TYR A 100 -2.10 -5.16 18.15
N GLY A 101 -3.03 -5.47 17.25
CA GLY A 101 -4.02 -4.54 16.74
C GLY A 101 -3.54 -3.75 15.52
N ALA A 102 -2.71 -4.35 14.66
CA ALA A 102 -2.45 -3.78 13.33
C ALA A 102 -3.77 -3.65 12.55
N ASP A 103 -3.95 -2.53 11.84
CA ASP A 103 -5.18 -2.29 11.07
C ASP A 103 -5.09 -2.83 9.63
N CYS A 104 -3.89 -3.18 9.16
CA CYS A 104 -3.66 -3.85 7.87
C CYS A 104 -2.26 -4.47 7.85
N LEU A 105 -2.14 -5.67 7.29
CA LEU A 105 -0.83 -6.29 7.02
C LEU A 105 -0.40 -5.99 5.59
N ARG A 106 0.76 -5.37 5.39
CA ARG A 106 1.39 -5.33 4.06
C ARG A 106 2.39 -6.45 3.98
N ILE A 107 2.16 -7.36 3.07
CA ILE A 107 3.05 -8.48 2.80
C ILE A 107 3.33 -8.59 1.30
N ASN A 108 4.46 -9.21 0.97
CA ASN A 108 4.68 -9.83 -0.33
C ASN A 108 4.64 -11.35 -0.09
N PRO A 109 3.55 -12.04 -0.47
CA PRO A 109 3.41 -13.47 -0.20
C PRO A 109 4.57 -14.30 -0.74
N GLY A 110 5.18 -13.90 -1.87
CA GLY A 110 6.37 -14.55 -2.42
C GLY A 110 7.60 -14.53 -1.49
N ASN A 111 7.68 -13.54 -0.58
CA ASN A 111 8.78 -13.41 0.37
C ASN A 111 8.49 -14.07 1.73
N ILE A 112 7.22 -14.29 2.06
CA ILE A 112 6.79 -14.94 3.32
C ILE A 112 7.15 -16.44 3.32
N GLY A 113 7.25 -17.05 2.14
CA GLY A 113 7.72 -18.41 1.95
C GLY A 113 6.61 -19.40 1.58
N LYS A 114 6.64 -20.60 2.18
CA LYS A 114 5.72 -21.70 1.80
C LYS A 114 4.26 -21.35 2.07
N GLU A 115 3.35 -21.95 1.30
CA GLU A 115 1.90 -21.72 1.35
C GLU A 115 1.30 -21.92 2.77
N ASP A 116 1.82 -22.87 3.54
CA ASP A 116 1.39 -23.08 4.92
C ASP A 116 1.57 -21.84 5.80
N ARG A 117 2.70 -21.12 5.63
CA ARG A 117 2.96 -19.86 6.37
C ARG A 117 2.00 -18.74 5.96
N ILE A 118 1.70 -18.66 4.66
CA ILE A 118 0.70 -17.72 4.15
C ILE A 118 -0.67 -18.03 4.72
N ARG A 119 -1.03 -19.32 4.82
CA ARG A 119 -2.27 -19.79 5.44
C ARG A 119 -2.38 -19.32 6.90
N GLU A 120 -1.31 -19.44 7.69
CA GLU A 120 -1.30 -18.94 9.07
C GLU A 120 -1.52 -17.42 9.14
N VAL A 121 -0.85 -16.64 8.26
CA VAL A 121 -1.04 -15.19 8.20
C VAL A 121 -2.47 -14.83 7.82
N VAL A 122 -3.05 -15.52 6.82
CA VAL A 122 -4.44 -15.32 6.39
C VAL A 122 -5.42 -15.67 7.50
N ALA A 123 -5.20 -16.79 8.20
CA ALA A 123 -6.03 -17.18 9.34
C ALA A 123 -5.99 -16.09 10.44
N SER A 124 -4.80 -15.64 10.80
CA SER A 124 -4.64 -14.56 11.77
C SER A 124 -5.31 -13.24 11.32
N ALA A 125 -5.23 -12.91 10.02
CA ALA A 125 -5.90 -11.73 9.48
C ALA A 125 -7.43 -11.85 9.56
N LYS A 126 -7.98 -13.05 9.27
CA LYS A 126 -9.42 -13.36 9.44
C LYS A 126 -9.87 -13.24 10.89
N ASP A 127 -9.13 -13.85 11.81
CA ASP A 127 -9.47 -13.87 13.24
C ASP A 127 -9.47 -12.47 13.85
N ASN A 128 -8.62 -11.57 13.35
CA ASN A 128 -8.54 -10.19 13.79
C ASN A 128 -9.35 -9.22 12.92
N GLY A 129 -10.03 -9.69 11.87
CA GLY A 129 -10.86 -8.87 10.98
C GLY A 129 -10.08 -7.81 10.17
N ILE A 130 -8.78 -8.01 9.93
CA ILE A 130 -7.91 -7.02 9.29
C ILE A 130 -7.60 -7.38 7.84
N PRO A 131 -7.53 -6.38 6.93
CA PRO A 131 -7.19 -6.61 5.53
C PRO A 131 -5.71 -6.89 5.32
N ILE A 132 -5.42 -7.54 4.18
CA ILE A 132 -4.06 -7.72 3.69
C ILE A 132 -3.83 -6.81 2.48
N ARG A 133 -2.65 -6.18 2.40
CA ARG A 133 -2.18 -5.56 1.17
C ARG A 133 -1.13 -6.42 0.51
N ILE A 134 -1.45 -6.93 -0.67
CA ILE A 134 -0.48 -7.54 -1.59
C ILE A 134 0.39 -6.42 -2.16
N GLY A 135 1.70 -6.51 -1.94
CA GLY A 135 2.64 -5.49 -2.42
C GLY A 135 3.67 -6.08 -3.39
N VAL A 136 3.43 -5.93 -4.69
CA VAL A 136 4.39 -6.30 -5.73
C VAL A 136 5.26 -5.10 -6.08
N ASN A 137 6.57 -5.31 -6.10
CA ASN A 137 7.54 -4.32 -6.56
C ASN A 137 8.35 -4.91 -7.73
N ALA A 138 8.57 -4.12 -8.78
CA ALA A 138 9.35 -4.53 -9.95
C ALA A 138 10.75 -5.03 -9.60
N GLY A 139 11.40 -4.42 -8.59
CA GLY A 139 12.74 -4.80 -8.13
C GLY A 139 12.81 -6.07 -7.27
N SER A 140 11.67 -6.70 -6.93
CA SER A 140 11.62 -7.88 -6.06
C SER A 140 10.62 -8.94 -6.55
N LEU A 141 10.54 -9.13 -7.84
CA LEU A 141 9.77 -10.21 -8.46
C LEU A 141 10.36 -11.57 -8.11
N GLU A 142 9.55 -12.62 -8.19
CA GLU A 142 9.96 -13.99 -7.96
C GLU A 142 11.02 -14.43 -8.99
N LYS A 143 11.98 -15.25 -8.55
CA LYS A 143 13.14 -15.67 -9.37
C LYS A 143 12.75 -16.35 -10.70
N ASP A 144 11.67 -17.08 -10.73
CA ASP A 144 11.16 -17.73 -11.94
C ASP A 144 10.56 -16.71 -12.91
N LEU A 145 9.87 -15.67 -12.41
CA LEU A 145 9.40 -14.56 -13.23
C LEU A 145 10.57 -13.74 -13.79
N GLN A 146 11.60 -13.48 -12.99
CA GLN A 146 12.82 -12.80 -13.46
C GLN A 146 13.49 -13.60 -14.60
N LYS A 147 13.48 -14.94 -14.54
CA LYS A 147 13.99 -15.78 -15.61
C LYS A 147 13.09 -15.78 -16.85
N LYS A 148 11.77 -15.78 -16.66
CA LYS A 148 10.79 -15.80 -17.74
C LYS A 148 10.79 -14.50 -18.54
N TYR A 149 10.87 -13.37 -17.87
CA TYR A 149 10.73 -12.04 -18.49
C TYR A 149 12.05 -11.33 -18.74
N THR A 150 13.18 -11.88 -18.25
CA THR A 150 14.54 -11.32 -18.38
C THR A 150 14.70 -9.97 -17.68
N GLU A 151 13.74 -9.07 -17.86
CA GLU A 151 13.64 -7.74 -17.20
C GLU A 151 12.27 -7.54 -16.56
N PRO A 152 12.13 -6.65 -15.55
CA PRO A 152 10.84 -6.30 -15.02
C PRO A 152 9.96 -5.67 -16.11
N THR A 153 8.76 -6.22 -16.31
CA THR A 153 7.76 -5.69 -17.25
C THR A 153 6.41 -5.52 -16.54
N PRO A 154 5.48 -4.73 -17.10
CA PRO A 154 4.11 -4.65 -16.57
C PRO A 154 3.45 -6.03 -16.44
N GLU A 155 3.63 -6.91 -17.43
CA GLU A 155 3.07 -8.26 -17.48
C GLU A 155 3.65 -9.13 -16.35
N ALA A 156 4.97 -9.03 -16.09
CA ALA A 156 5.62 -9.77 -14.99
C ALA A 156 5.06 -9.33 -13.63
N MET A 157 4.82 -8.02 -13.44
CA MET A 157 4.23 -7.49 -12.22
C MET A 157 2.78 -7.96 -12.04
N VAL A 158 2.00 -7.97 -13.11
CA VAL A 158 0.61 -8.44 -13.10
C VAL A 158 0.55 -9.93 -12.84
N GLU A 159 1.41 -10.74 -13.47
CA GLU A 159 1.48 -12.19 -13.21
C GLU A 159 1.85 -12.47 -11.75
N SER A 160 2.83 -11.74 -11.19
CA SER A 160 3.17 -11.84 -9.77
C SER A 160 1.96 -11.52 -8.89
N ALA A 161 1.22 -10.44 -9.19
CA ALA A 161 0.03 -10.09 -8.43
C ALA A 161 -1.03 -11.21 -8.47
N PHE A 162 -1.32 -11.78 -9.63
CA PHE A 162 -2.29 -12.86 -9.78
C PHE A 162 -1.89 -14.12 -9.01
N ARG A 163 -0.62 -14.50 -9.01
CA ARG A 163 -0.14 -15.63 -8.19
C ARG A 163 -0.49 -15.45 -6.71
N HIS A 164 -0.36 -14.22 -6.21
CA HIS A 164 -0.67 -13.92 -4.81
C HIS A 164 -2.17 -13.80 -4.56
N ILE A 165 -2.92 -13.25 -5.50
CA ILE A 165 -4.39 -13.23 -5.47
C ILE A 165 -4.93 -14.65 -5.44
N ASP A 166 -4.46 -15.54 -6.33
CA ASP A 166 -4.89 -16.95 -6.38
C ASP A 166 -4.67 -17.68 -5.05
N ILE A 167 -3.59 -17.38 -4.33
CA ILE A 167 -3.36 -17.95 -2.99
C ILE A 167 -4.44 -17.47 -2.01
N LEU A 168 -4.75 -16.18 -1.98
CA LEU A 168 -5.77 -15.63 -1.09
C LEU A 168 -7.17 -16.15 -1.44
N ASP A 169 -7.48 -16.25 -2.74
CA ASP A 169 -8.77 -16.78 -3.22
C ASP A 169 -8.95 -18.26 -2.85
N ARG A 170 -7.90 -19.10 -3.02
CA ARG A 170 -7.94 -20.51 -2.53
C ARG A 170 -8.14 -20.62 -1.02
N LEU A 171 -7.68 -19.62 -0.28
CA LEU A 171 -7.90 -19.54 1.17
C LEU A 171 -9.23 -18.85 1.52
N SER A 172 -10.08 -18.53 0.54
CA SER A 172 -11.35 -17.80 0.71
C SER A 172 -11.17 -16.51 1.52
N PHE A 173 -10.15 -15.70 1.16
CA PHE A 173 -9.85 -14.42 1.78
C PHE A 173 -9.97 -13.31 0.74
N ASP A 174 -11.01 -12.51 0.84
CA ASP A 174 -11.37 -11.43 -0.09
C ASP A 174 -11.12 -10.02 0.47
N ASN A 175 -10.75 -9.92 1.76
CA ASN A 175 -10.47 -8.65 2.43
C ASN A 175 -9.02 -8.18 2.15
N TYR A 176 -8.73 -7.86 0.88
CA TYR A 176 -7.40 -7.39 0.49
C TYR A 176 -7.42 -6.27 -0.54
N LYS A 177 -6.31 -5.55 -0.63
CA LYS A 177 -6.01 -4.56 -1.67
C LYS A 177 -4.66 -4.88 -2.30
N VAL A 178 -4.42 -4.36 -3.52
CA VAL A 178 -3.21 -4.67 -4.30
C VAL A 178 -2.42 -3.40 -4.60
N SER A 179 -1.11 -3.51 -4.60
CA SER A 179 -0.20 -2.47 -5.07
C SER A 179 0.86 -3.04 -6.01
N LEU A 180 1.03 -2.40 -7.17
CA LEU A 180 2.07 -2.68 -8.17
C LEU A 180 2.97 -1.45 -8.27
N LYS A 181 4.22 -1.55 -7.86
CA LYS A 181 5.11 -0.39 -7.80
C LYS A 181 6.41 -0.62 -8.55
N ALA A 182 6.76 0.36 -9.36
CA ALA A 182 8.06 0.49 -9.99
C ALA A 182 8.57 1.92 -9.84
N SER A 183 9.84 2.14 -10.08
CA SER A 183 10.43 3.48 -10.16
C SER A 183 10.19 4.13 -11.53
N GLU A 184 9.85 3.33 -12.54
CA GLU A 184 9.50 3.79 -13.88
C GLU A 184 7.99 4.02 -13.96
N VAL A 185 7.60 5.22 -14.46
CA VAL A 185 6.22 5.71 -14.46
C VAL A 185 5.32 4.86 -15.36
N PHE A 186 5.71 4.66 -16.62
CA PHE A 186 4.87 3.95 -17.59
C PHE A 186 4.74 2.47 -17.28
N MET A 187 5.80 1.84 -16.75
CA MET A 187 5.72 0.47 -16.25
C MET A 187 4.63 0.35 -15.18
N THR A 188 4.63 1.27 -14.20
CA THR A 188 3.60 1.31 -13.16
C THR A 188 2.21 1.55 -13.75
N VAL A 189 2.05 2.52 -14.64
CA VAL A 189 0.77 2.86 -15.26
C VAL A 189 0.21 1.69 -16.06
N PHE A 190 1.01 1.05 -16.92
CA PHE A 190 0.56 -0.09 -17.71
C PHE A 190 0.22 -1.31 -16.85
N ALA A 191 1.01 -1.59 -15.81
CA ALA A 191 0.70 -2.68 -14.88
C ALA A 191 -0.65 -2.46 -14.16
N TYR A 192 -0.91 -1.25 -13.69
CA TYR A 192 -2.20 -0.95 -13.05
C TYR A 192 -3.38 -0.99 -14.02
N ARG A 193 -3.24 -0.51 -15.25
CA ARG A 193 -4.30 -0.61 -16.27
C ARG A 193 -4.67 -2.06 -16.55
N GLN A 194 -3.66 -2.93 -16.72
CA GLN A 194 -3.89 -4.36 -16.94
C GLN A 194 -4.56 -5.01 -15.73
N LEU A 195 -4.09 -4.74 -14.51
CA LEU A 195 -4.68 -5.33 -13.31
C LEU A 195 -6.09 -4.80 -13.05
N ALA A 196 -6.31 -3.50 -13.20
CA ALA A 196 -7.60 -2.84 -12.94
C ALA A 196 -8.75 -3.34 -13.81
N SER A 197 -8.44 -3.85 -15.01
CA SER A 197 -9.45 -4.44 -15.91
C SER A 197 -9.85 -5.86 -15.55
N GLN A 198 -9.14 -6.50 -14.62
CA GLN A 198 -9.29 -7.94 -14.33
C GLN A 198 -9.75 -8.23 -12.89
N ILE A 199 -9.63 -7.27 -11.97
CA ILE A 199 -10.04 -7.44 -10.57
C ILE A 199 -10.92 -6.28 -10.11
N ASP A 200 -11.73 -6.49 -9.09
CA ASP A 200 -12.53 -5.46 -8.43
C ASP A 200 -11.98 -5.02 -7.05
N ASN A 201 -10.86 -5.62 -6.60
CA ASN A 201 -10.23 -5.26 -5.35
C ASN A 201 -9.65 -3.83 -5.39
N PRO A 202 -9.58 -3.13 -4.24
CA PRO A 202 -9.02 -1.79 -4.17
C PRO A 202 -7.54 -1.77 -4.56
N LEU A 203 -7.12 -0.67 -5.22
CA LEU A 203 -5.77 -0.46 -5.71
C LEU A 203 -5.09 0.66 -4.94
N HIS A 204 -3.88 0.36 -4.43
CA HIS A 204 -3.03 1.33 -3.73
C HIS A 204 -1.93 1.82 -4.68
N LEU A 205 -2.06 3.05 -5.16
CA LEU A 205 -1.15 3.64 -6.12
C LEU A 205 0.11 4.24 -5.47
N GLY A 206 1.16 4.33 -6.26
CA GLY A 206 2.37 5.07 -5.91
C GLY A 206 3.52 4.70 -6.83
N ILE A 207 4.41 5.68 -7.07
CA ILE A 207 5.70 5.47 -7.72
C ILE A 207 6.74 5.26 -6.62
N THR A 208 7.47 4.15 -6.66
CA THR A 208 8.52 3.88 -5.66
C THR A 208 9.80 4.62 -6.02
N GLU A 209 10.55 5.05 -5.00
CA GLU A 209 11.84 5.74 -5.20
C GLU A 209 11.74 6.88 -6.23
N ALA A 210 10.70 7.72 -6.08
CA ALA A 210 10.41 8.74 -7.09
C ALA A 210 11.52 9.82 -7.17
N GLY A 211 12.30 10.01 -6.11
CA GLY A 211 13.43 10.93 -6.07
C GLY A 211 13.29 12.02 -5.01
N SER A 212 14.05 13.13 -5.17
CA SER A 212 13.99 14.27 -4.29
C SER A 212 12.60 14.93 -4.31
N PHE A 213 12.35 15.84 -3.35
CA PHE A 213 11.06 16.52 -3.23
C PHE A 213 10.52 17.01 -4.59
N ARG A 214 11.28 17.81 -5.33
CA ARG A 214 10.82 18.40 -6.60
C ARG A 214 10.64 17.34 -7.70
N SER A 215 11.66 16.57 -7.98
CA SER A 215 11.62 15.57 -9.07
C SER A 215 10.66 14.43 -8.77
N GLY A 216 10.63 13.99 -7.50
CA GLY A 216 9.73 12.93 -7.06
C GLY A 216 8.26 13.36 -7.02
N ALA A 217 7.96 14.61 -6.66
CA ALA A 217 6.60 15.16 -6.74
C ALA A 217 6.10 15.19 -8.19
N VAL A 218 6.91 15.67 -9.14
CA VAL A 218 6.56 15.69 -10.57
C VAL A 218 6.32 14.27 -11.07
N LYS A 219 7.24 13.35 -10.78
CA LYS A 219 7.16 11.95 -11.22
C LYS A 219 5.92 11.25 -10.66
N SER A 220 5.65 11.43 -9.37
CA SER A 220 4.47 10.88 -8.70
C SER A 220 3.17 11.49 -9.23
N SER A 221 3.16 12.80 -9.50
CA SER A 221 1.99 13.50 -10.06
C SER A 221 1.66 12.99 -11.47
N ILE A 222 2.66 12.76 -12.32
CA ILE A 222 2.44 12.19 -13.65
C ILE A 222 1.88 10.78 -13.54
N GLY A 223 2.54 9.88 -12.82
CA GLY A 223 2.14 8.47 -12.76
C GLY A 223 0.77 8.27 -12.10
N MET A 224 0.56 8.88 -10.93
CA MET A 224 -0.74 8.79 -10.26
C MET A 224 -1.81 9.61 -10.96
N GLY A 225 -1.47 10.77 -11.54
CA GLY A 225 -2.39 11.61 -12.29
C GLY A 225 -3.00 10.88 -13.49
N LEU A 226 -2.19 10.15 -14.27
CA LEU A 226 -2.66 9.33 -15.38
C LEU A 226 -3.69 8.29 -14.91
N LEU A 227 -3.37 7.52 -13.87
CA LEU A 227 -4.26 6.47 -13.36
C LEU A 227 -5.53 7.05 -12.73
N LEU A 228 -5.39 8.06 -11.90
CA LEU A 228 -6.52 8.70 -11.20
C LEU A 228 -7.46 9.38 -12.19
N SER A 229 -6.97 10.00 -13.27
CA SER A 229 -7.81 10.59 -14.32
C SER A 229 -8.64 9.55 -15.09
N GLU A 230 -8.18 8.31 -15.11
CA GLU A 230 -8.88 7.15 -15.67
C GLU A 230 -9.81 6.46 -14.64
N GLY A 231 -9.91 7.01 -13.42
CA GLY A 231 -10.71 6.45 -12.33
C GLY A 231 -10.05 5.28 -11.60
N ILE A 232 -8.78 4.98 -11.88
CA ILE A 232 -8.03 3.88 -11.25
C ILE A 232 -7.33 4.39 -9.99
N GLY A 233 -7.61 3.75 -8.85
CA GLY A 233 -6.95 4.03 -7.56
C GLY A 233 -7.93 4.37 -6.44
N ASP A 234 -7.71 3.74 -5.29
CA ASP A 234 -8.56 3.85 -4.10
C ASP A 234 -7.79 4.41 -2.90
N THR A 235 -6.49 4.30 -2.91
CA THR A 235 -5.57 4.88 -1.92
C THR A 235 -4.24 5.18 -2.58
N ILE A 236 -3.55 6.23 -2.14
CA ILE A 236 -2.28 6.66 -2.73
C ILE A 236 -1.17 6.82 -1.69
N ARG A 237 0.08 6.66 -2.12
CA ARG A 237 1.26 7.12 -1.37
C ARG A 237 2.29 7.73 -2.32
N VAL A 238 2.64 8.97 -2.07
CA VAL A 238 3.83 9.61 -2.64
C VAL A 238 5.06 9.10 -1.91
N SER A 239 6.17 8.83 -2.60
CA SER A 239 7.43 8.35 -2.00
C SER A 239 8.57 9.27 -2.40
N LEU A 240 9.05 10.07 -1.45
CA LEU A 240 10.07 11.09 -1.65
C LEU A 240 11.30 10.84 -0.77
N ALA A 241 12.47 11.30 -1.23
CA ALA A 241 13.66 11.45 -0.39
C ALA A 241 13.59 12.79 0.36
N SER A 242 12.56 12.98 1.21
CA SER A 242 12.32 14.17 2.02
C SER A 242 11.53 13.81 3.28
N ASP A 243 11.09 14.81 4.05
CA ASP A 243 10.22 14.58 5.20
C ASP A 243 8.92 13.90 4.77
N PRO A 244 8.49 12.83 5.43
CA PRO A 244 7.22 12.15 5.10
C PRO A 244 5.97 13.04 5.18
N VAL A 245 6.00 14.15 5.91
CA VAL A 245 4.94 15.17 5.92
C VAL A 245 4.76 15.80 4.53
N ASP A 246 5.84 15.97 3.77
CA ASP A 246 5.77 16.50 2.41
C ASP A 246 5.09 15.49 1.46
N GLU A 247 5.27 14.18 1.69
CA GLU A 247 4.56 13.14 0.91
C GLU A 247 3.03 13.29 1.06
N VAL A 248 2.56 13.59 2.27
CA VAL A 248 1.13 13.80 2.55
C VAL A 248 0.60 15.02 1.79
N LYS A 249 1.31 16.15 1.88
CA LYS A 249 0.92 17.41 1.18
C LYS A 249 0.83 17.18 -0.34
N VAL A 250 1.89 16.62 -0.94
CA VAL A 250 1.91 16.33 -2.38
C VAL A 250 0.79 15.35 -2.76
N GLY A 251 0.49 14.36 -1.93
CA GLY A 251 -0.63 13.44 -2.14
C GLY A 251 -1.98 14.17 -2.23
N PHE A 252 -2.25 15.08 -1.30
CA PHE A 252 -3.47 15.91 -1.35
C PHE A 252 -3.47 16.90 -2.52
N ASP A 253 -2.33 17.49 -2.87
CA ASP A 253 -2.24 18.40 -4.02
C ASP A 253 -2.57 17.69 -5.33
N ILE A 254 -2.14 16.42 -5.49
CA ILE A 254 -2.50 15.58 -6.64
C ILE A 254 -4.04 15.37 -6.68
N LEU A 255 -4.63 14.96 -5.56
CA LEU A 255 -6.08 14.70 -5.50
C LEU A 255 -6.91 15.96 -5.71
N LYS A 256 -6.49 17.07 -5.13
CA LYS A 256 -7.12 18.38 -5.28
C LYS A 256 -7.04 18.88 -6.72
N SER A 257 -5.90 18.71 -7.39
CA SER A 257 -5.71 19.12 -8.78
C SER A 257 -6.63 18.36 -9.75
N LEU A 258 -7.09 17.17 -9.36
CA LEU A 258 -8.03 16.33 -10.10
C LEU A 258 -9.48 16.45 -9.60
N HIS A 259 -9.76 17.33 -8.64
CA HIS A 259 -11.07 17.46 -7.99
C HIS A 259 -11.60 16.16 -7.37
N LEU A 260 -10.70 15.30 -6.89
CA LEU A 260 -11.03 14.01 -6.26
C LEU A 260 -11.14 14.11 -4.74
N ARG A 261 -10.56 15.19 -4.17
CA ARG A 261 -10.59 15.46 -2.74
C ARG A 261 -10.29 16.93 -2.42
#